data_2501ac04a27e4470090f08cf9a804dde
#
_entry.id   2501ac04a27e4470090f08cf9a804dde
#
_cell.length_a   1.000
_cell.length_b   1.000
_cell.length_c   1.000
_cell.angle_alpha   90.00
_cell.angle_beta   90.00
_cell.angle_gamma   90.00
#
_symmetry.space_group_name_H-M   'P 1'
#
loop_
_entity.id
_entity.type
_entity.pdbx_description
1 polymer ?
#
loop_
_entity_poly.entity_id
_entity_poly.type
_entity_poly.pdbx_seq_one_letter_code
_entity_poly.pdbx_strand_id
1 'polypeptide(L)'
;MPITDAIFLMGEVREKPLHVGGLQLFRPPEDAGPDVVSAGYRAAIEHGEVGTLFRRYPRRMLGGLGPWAWNEDENLDLEYHVRHSALPHPGQIRELLALVSRLHGTLLDRNRPLWEMHLIEGLADGRVATYSKVHHSLLDGVAAMRWMVRGLSSDPDERDMPPPWAPPERPRPSVPSGGPADAVRGLARDVVEGGKAVGEASLATVRTLARSLEDRAASLPYQAPRSMFNVPITGARRFAAESWDLERVRALADTTGGSVNDVVLAMSAGALRRYLLDHDALPQQPLVSAVPVSLRGGEEEAETGNAVGVVLCNLGTHLEDPVARFDLIHRSMRDSKAQLQGLGPMAVILLSALNFGPVALGPLYRYELLQKPAFNVIISNVPGPEKPLYWNGARLEGIYPVSIPYDGQALNITVTSYAGSLEFGLIGCRRRVPRLQRLLDHLEDSLAELEQAA
;
A
#
# COMPACT_ATOMS: atom_id res chain seq x y z
N MET A 1 2.56 2.51 -22.58
CA MET A 1 2.36 2.55 -21.10
C MET A 1 1.08 3.30 -20.82
N PRO A 2 0.18 2.80 -19.94
CA PRO A 2 -1.00 3.54 -19.50
C PRO A 2 -0.65 4.88 -18.85
N ILE A 3 -1.56 5.85 -18.95
CA ILE A 3 -1.32 7.20 -18.39
C ILE A 3 -1.24 7.16 -16.86
N THR A 4 -2.04 6.29 -16.22
CA THR A 4 -2.02 6.03 -14.79
C THR A 4 -0.65 5.61 -14.28
N ASP A 5 0.02 4.71 -15.01
CA ASP A 5 1.35 4.22 -14.66
C ASP A 5 2.42 5.31 -14.86
N ALA A 6 2.27 6.10 -15.93
CA ALA A 6 3.20 7.19 -16.23
C ALA A 6 3.15 8.31 -15.17
N ILE A 7 2.02 8.55 -14.53
CA ILE A 7 1.87 9.55 -13.46
C ILE A 7 2.80 9.23 -12.29
N PHE A 8 2.91 7.95 -11.88
CA PHE A 8 3.83 7.54 -10.82
C PHE A 8 5.29 7.82 -11.20
N LEU A 9 5.68 7.53 -12.45
CA LEU A 9 7.04 7.83 -12.93
C LEU A 9 7.34 9.33 -12.99
N MET A 10 6.35 10.15 -13.33
CA MET A 10 6.51 11.60 -13.38
C MET A 10 6.53 12.23 -11.97
N GLY A 11 5.78 11.64 -11.04
CA GLY A 11 5.68 12.13 -9.65
C GLY A 11 6.86 11.73 -8.78
N GLU A 12 7.63 10.71 -9.18
CA GLU A 12 8.74 10.21 -8.38
C GLU A 12 9.97 11.11 -8.47
N VAL A 13 10.48 11.49 -7.31
CA VAL A 13 11.76 12.15 -7.12
C VAL A 13 12.49 11.51 -5.93
N ARG A 14 13.77 11.85 -5.73
CA ARG A 14 14.61 11.29 -4.67
C ARG A 14 13.96 11.34 -3.27
N GLU A 15 13.26 12.42 -2.98
CA GLU A 15 12.57 12.62 -1.70
C GLU A 15 11.26 11.85 -1.59
N LYS A 16 10.72 11.41 -2.71
CA LYS A 16 9.41 10.75 -2.85
C LYS A 16 9.52 9.52 -3.73
N PRO A 17 10.16 8.43 -3.26
CA PRO A 17 10.08 7.15 -3.94
C PRO A 17 8.64 6.67 -4.03
N LEU A 18 8.21 6.23 -5.22
CA LEU A 18 6.84 5.78 -5.48
C LEU A 18 6.79 4.28 -5.77
N HIS A 19 7.40 3.49 -4.89
CA HIS A 19 7.32 2.04 -4.88
C HIS A 19 6.63 1.53 -3.61
N VAL A 20 5.94 0.43 -3.74
CA VAL A 20 5.38 -0.35 -2.64
C VAL A 20 6.27 -1.55 -2.37
N GLY A 21 6.14 -2.13 -1.19
CA GLY A 21 6.89 -3.32 -0.83
C GLY A 21 6.21 -4.12 0.27
N GLY A 22 6.87 -5.16 0.69
CA GLY A 22 6.46 -5.98 1.83
C GLY A 22 7.65 -6.68 2.46
N LEU A 23 7.57 -6.82 3.76
CA LEU A 23 8.49 -7.59 4.57
C LEU A 23 7.79 -8.89 4.95
N GLN A 24 8.41 -10.03 4.64
CA GLN A 24 7.93 -11.36 5.03
C GLN A 24 8.95 -11.98 6.00
N LEU A 25 8.45 -12.64 7.04
CA LEU A 25 9.26 -13.35 8.02
C LEU A 25 8.99 -14.84 7.90
N PHE A 26 10.03 -15.62 7.71
CA PHE A 26 9.95 -17.07 7.57
C PHE A 26 10.68 -17.74 8.73
N ARG A 27 10.09 -18.82 9.23
CA ARG A 27 10.75 -19.76 10.14
C ARG A 27 11.18 -20.98 9.34
N PRO A 28 12.50 -21.20 9.19
CA PRO A 28 13.01 -22.43 8.59
C PRO A 28 12.55 -23.66 9.37
N PRO A 29 12.48 -24.86 8.73
CA PRO A 29 12.28 -26.12 9.43
C PRO A 29 13.36 -26.35 10.51
N GLU A 30 13.04 -27.10 11.55
CA GLU A 30 13.97 -27.37 12.65
C GLU A 30 15.23 -28.14 12.21
N ASP A 31 15.11 -28.94 11.17
CA ASP A 31 16.19 -29.71 10.54
C ASP A 31 16.94 -28.93 9.45
N ALA A 32 16.59 -27.67 9.21
CA ALA A 32 17.25 -26.86 8.21
C ALA A 32 18.71 -26.63 8.60
N GLY A 33 19.63 -26.90 7.66
CA GLY A 33 21.04 -26.62 7.84
C GLY A 33 21.35 -25.10 7.91
N PRO A 34 22.54 -24.74 8.36
CA PRO A 34 22.97 -23.33 8.50
C PRO A 34 22.96 -22.58 7.16
N ASP A 35 23.05 -23.30 6.05
CA ASP A 35 23.14 -22.74 4.70
C ASP A 35 21.77 -22.59 4.00
N VAL A 36 20.64 -22.77 4.70
CA VAL A 36 19.30 -22.77 4.12
C VAL A 36 19.02 -21.50 3.33
N VAL A 37 19.45 -20.34 3.82
CA VAL A 37 19.26 -19.05 3.16
C VAL A 37 20.11 -18.91 1.91
N SER A 38 21.39 -19.26 2.00
CA SER A 38 22.32 -19.25 0.87
C SER A 38 21.92 -20.25 -0.21
N ALA A 39 21.41 -21.41 0.19
CA ALA A 39 20.88 -22.43 -0.74
C ALA A 39 19.63 -21.92 -1.45
N GLY A 40 18.67 -21.33 -0.71
CA GLY A 40 17.46 -20.74 -1.27
C GLY A 40 17.78 -19.57 -2.24
N TYR A 41 18.75 -18.73 -1.90
CA TYR A 41 19.22 -17.66 -2.79
C TYR A 41 19.78 -18.23 -4.10
N ARG A 42 20.70 -19.21 -4.01
CA ARG A 42 21.28 -19.83 -5.20
C ARG A 42 20.23 -20.51 -6.07
N ALA A 43 19.34 -21.29 -5.49
CA ALA A 43 18.24 -21.91 -6.23
C ALA A 43 17.36 -20.89 -6.94
N ALA A 44 17.03 -19.78 -6.30
CA ALA A 44 16.25 -18.69 -6.89
C ALA A 44 16.96 -18.01 -8.07
N ILE A 45 18.28 -17.82 -8.00
CA ILE A 45 19.09 -17.26 -9.11
C ILE A 45 19.24 -18.29 -10.24
N GLU A 46 19.53 -19.54 -9.92
CA GLU A 46 19.71 -20.64 -10.89
C GLU A 46 18.43 -20.97 -11.67
N HIS A 47 17.26 -20.71 -11.10
CA HIS A 47 15.99 -20.88 -11.81
C HIS A 47 15.95 -20.09 -13.12
N GLY A 48 16.58 -18.91 -13.19
CA GLY A 48 16.91 -18.17 -14.40
C GLY A 48 15.73 -17.59 -15.20
N GLU A 49 14.54 -18.18 -15.12
CA GLU A 49 13.36 -17.73 -15.85
C GLU A 49 12.68 -16.54 -15.17
N VAL A 50 12.52 -15.45 -15.92
CA VAL A 50 11.87 -14.22 -15.44
C VAL A 50 10.69 -13.87 -16.33
N GLY A 51 9.51 -13.75 -15.71
CA GLY A 51 8.28 -13.38 -16.42
C GLY A 51 8.37 -11.99 -17.08
N THR A 52 7.70 -11.81 -18.19
CA THR A 52 7.71 -10.58 -19.01
C THR A 52 7.46 -9.31 -18.19
N LEU A 53 6.58 -9.38 -17.18
CA LEU A 53 6.28 -8.24 -16.31
C LEU A 53 7.53 -7.72 -15.59
N PHE A 54 8.37 -8.65 -15.09
CA PHE A 54 9.57 -8.35 -14.31
C PHE A 54 10.82 -8.08 -15.16
N ARG A 55 10.66 -8.11 -16.47
CA ARG A 55 11.69 -7.67 -17.45
C ARG A 55 11.42 -6.24 -17.95
N ARG A 56 10.27 -5.65 -17.60
CA ARG A 56 9.87 -4.33 -18.10
C ARG A 56 10.53 -3.19 -17.37
N TYR A 57 11.12 -2.25 -18.14
CA TYR A 57 11.60 -0.98 -17.63
C TYR A 57 11.02 0.19 -18.44
N PRO A 58 10.87 1.38 -17.81
CA PRO A 58 10.27 2.53 -18.45
C PRO A 58 11.30 3.25 -19.34
N ARG A 59 10.91 3.63 -20.55
CA ARG A 59 11.72 4.45 -21.45
C ARG A 59 10.87 5.54 -22.09
N ARG A 60 11.44 6.73 -22.21
CA ARG A 60 10.81 7.77 -23.02
C ARG A 60 11.09 7.52 -24.50
N MET A 61 10.05 7.61 -25.31
CA MET A 61 10.16 7.57 -26.77
C MET A 61 10.88 8.84 -27.30
N LEU A 62 11.29 8.85 -28.55
CA LEU A 62 11.87 10.03 -29.22
C LEU A 62 13.05 10.66 -28.44
N GLY A 63 14.02 9.86 -28.02
CA GLY A 63 15.23 10.38 -27.38
C GLY A 63 15.01 11.10 -26.06
N GLY A 64 13.94 10.80 -25.33
CA GLY A 64 13.65 11.37 -24.02
C GLY A 64 12.57 12.46 -24.01
N LEU A 65 12.00 12.82 -25.15
CA LEU A 65 10.98 13.89 -25.27
C LEU A 65 9.55 13.38 -25.43
N GLY A 66 9.37 12.08 -25.76
CA GLY A 66 8.07 11.48 -26.03
C GLY A 66 7.37 10.91 -24.78
N PRO A 67 6.21 10.26 -24.98
CA PRO A 67 5.50 9.57 -23.92
C PRO A 67 6.33 8.39 -23.37
N TRP A 68 6.01 7.95 -22.15
CA TRP A 68 6.59 6.77 -21.55
C TRP A 68 6.09 5.49 -22.23
N ALA A 69 7.00 4.55 -22.49
CA ALA A 69 6.73 3.21 -22.99
C ALA A 69 7.40 2.16 -22.11
N TRP A 70 6.85 0.96 -22.07
CA TRP A 70 7.52 -0.19 -21.48
C TRP A 70 8.42 -0.85 -22.51
N ASN A 71 9.67 -1.05 -22.16
CA ASN A 71 10.63 -1.86 -22.90
C ASN A 71 10.95 -3.12 -22.08
N GLU A 72 11.44 -4.15 -22.75
CA GLU A 72 11.89 -5.37 -22.11
C GLU A 72 13.41 -5.42 -22.03
N ASP A 73 13.95 -5.80 -20.89
CA ASP A 73 15.36 -6.05 -20.68
C ASP A 73 15.68 -7.50 -21.10
N GLU A 74 16.36 -7.64 -22.23
CA GLU A 74 16.76 -8.95 -22.75
C GLU A 74 17.95 -9.56 -22.00
N ASN A 75 18.73 -8.71 -21.31
CA ASN A 75 19.94 -9.09 -20.57
C ASN A 75 19.80 -8.81 -19.07
N LEU A 76 18.63 -9.15 -18.50
CA LEU A 76 18.35 -8.91 -17.09
C LEU A 76 19.37 -9.59 -16.20
N ASP A 77 19.96 -8.82 -15.30
CA ASP A 77 20.89 -9.27 -14.27
C ASP A 77 20.13 -9.60 -12.97
N LEU A 78 19.86 -10.88 -12.73
CA LEU A 78 19.12 -11.32 -11.55
C LEU A 78 19.85 -11.00 -10.24
N GLU A 79 21.18 -11.03 -10.18
CA GLU A 79 21.96 -10.70 -8.99
C GLU A 79 21.84 -9.20 -8.61
N TYR A 80 21.56 -8.35 -9.60
CA TYR A 80 21.18 -6.97 -9.31
C TYR A 80 19.83 -6.84 -8.64
N HIS A 81 18.84 -7.62 -9.07
CA HIS A 81 17.47 -7.55 -8.60
C HIS A 81 17.22 -8.33 -7.31
N VAL A 82 17.89 -9.47 -7.15
CA VAL A 82 17.75 -10.36 -6.00
C VAL A 82 19.06 -10.32 -5.20
N ARG A 83 18.97 -9.88 -3.96
CA ARG A 83 20.17 -9.62 -3.15
C ARG A 83 20.14 -10.44 -1.86
N HIS A 84 21.25 -11.07 -1.56
CA HIS A 84 21.49 -11.72 -0.27
C HIS A 84 22.13 -10.72 0.69
N SER A 85 21.57 -10.57 1.87
CA SER A 85 22.01 -9.61 2.90
C SER A 85 22.01 -10.26 4.27
N ALA A 86 22.93 -9.85 5.15
CA ALA A 86 22.96 -10.27 6.53
C ALA A 86 22.75 -9.07 7.47
N LEU A 87 22.07 -9.31 8.59
CA LEU A 87 21.92 -8.31 9.63
C LEU A 87 23.21 -8.16 10.44
N PRO A 88 23.53 -6.95 10.91
CA PRO A 88 24.58 -6.77 11.90
C PRO A 88 24.19 -7.43 13.22
N HIS A 89 25.19 -8.00 13.93
CA HIS A 89 24.94 -8.51 15.26
C HIS A 89 24.40 -7.40 16.20
N PRO A 90 23.41 -7.67 17.09
CA PRO A 90 22.86 -8.96 17.48
C PRO A 90 21.71 -9.50 16.62
N GLY A 91 21.29 -8.82 15.54
CA GLY A 91 20.26 -9.33 14.62
C GLY A 91 18.83 -9.27 15.18
N GLN A 92 18.51 -8.30 16.00
CA GLN A 92 17.15 -8.13 16.51
C GLN A 92 16.23 -7.58 15.45
N ILE A 93 14.93 -7.71 15.63
CA ILE A 93 13.92 -7.19 14.70
C ILE A 93 14.11 -5.69 14.40
N ARG A 94 14.63 -4.93 15.35
CA ARG A 94 14.94 -3.52 15.19
C ARG A 94 15.98 -3.26 14.10
N GLU A 95 17.01 -4.09 13.98
CA GLU A 95 18.04 -4.00 12.95
C GLU A 95 17.44 -4.32 11.57
N LEU A 96 16.55 -5.31 11.50
CA LEU A 96 15.80 -5.64 10.27
C LEU A 96 14.93 -4.46 9.83
N LEU A 97 14.09 -3.91 10.69
CA LEU A 97 13.21 -2.77 10.36
C LEU A 97 14.02 -1.51 9.98
N ALA A 98 15.21 -1.33 10.56
CA ALA A 98 16.12 -0.26 10.17
C ALA A 98 16.72 -0.49 8.77
N LEU A 99 17.06 -1.73 8.41
CA LEU A 99 17.51 -2.10 7.07
C LEU A 99 16.39 -1.87 6.05
N VAL A 100 15.19 -2.39 6.29
CA VAL A 100 14.00 -2.19 5.43
C VAL A 100 13.72 -0.70 5.24
N SER A 101 13.81 0.11 6.30
CA SER A 101 13.63 1.56 6.21
C SER A 101 14.61 2.23 5.25
N ARG A 102 15.87 1.78 5.20
CA ARG A 102 16.88 2.29 4.26
C ARG A 102 16.61 1.84 2.84
N LEU A 103 16.33 0.54 2.65
CA LEU A 103 16.04 -0.03 1.34
C LEU A 103 14.81 0.63 0.72
N HIS A 104 13.76 0.83 1.52
CA HIS A 104 12.53 1.49 1.06
C HIS A 104 12.71 3.00 0.79
N GLY A 105 13.69 3.65 1.41
CA GLY A 105 14.04 5.05 1.13
C GLY A 105 14.89 5.26 -0.13
N THR A 106 15.33 4.19 -0.80
CA THR A 106 16.21 4.24 -1.99
C THR A 106 15.40 4.03 -3.25
N LEU A 107 15.58 4.91 -4.25
CA LEU A 107 14.93 4.78 -5.56
C LEU A 107 15.34 3.48 -6.26
N LEU A 108 14.42 2.96 -7.07
CA LEU A 108 14.72 1.95 -8.08
C LEU A 108 15.41 2.62 -9.29
N ASP A 109 16.36 1.92 -9.91
CA ASP A 109 17.01 2.41 -11.13
C ASP A 109 16.04 2.31 -12.31
N ARG A 110 15.70 3.46 -12.91
CA ARG A 110 14.77 3.54 -14.06
C ARG A 110 15.33 3.00 -15.37
N ASN A 111 16.63 2.70 -15.42
CA ASN A 111 17.25 2.07 -16.59
C ASN A 111 17.18 0.54 -16.53
N ARG A 112 16.58 0.00 -15.48
CA ARG A 112 16.39 -1.43 -15.22
C ARG A 112 14.92 -1.72 -14.89
N PRO A 113 14.48 -2.98 -14.90
CA PRO A 113 13.18 -3.37 -14.37
C PRO A 113 12.95 -2.89 -12.93
N LEU A 114 11.77 -2.34 -12.67
CA LEU A 114 11.51 -1.55 -11.48
C LEU A 114 11.09 -2.40 -10.28
N TRP A 115 11.93 -3.34 -9.88
CA TRP A 115 11.74 -4.16 -8.68
C TRP A 115 13.07 -4.61 -8.09
N GLU A 116 13.07 -4.92 -6.79
CA GLU A 116 14.17 -5.53 -6.05
C GLU A 116 13.61 -6.47 -4.99
N MET A 117 14.33 -7.55 -4.69
CA MET A 117 14.07 -8.45 -3.60
C MET A 117 15.34 -8.70 -2.79
N HIS A 118 15.24 -8.66 -1.48
CA HIS A 118 16.33 -8.92 -0.56
C HIS A 118 15.99 -10.15 0.28
N LEU A 119 16.86 -11.13 0.26
CA LEU A 119 16.85 -12.24 1.19
C LEU A 119 17.78 -11.87 2.34
N ILE A 120 17.27 -11.87 3.56
CA ILE A 120 17.96 -11.30 4.73
C ILE A 120 18.06 -12.35 5.82
N GLU A 121 19.30 -12.68 6.21
CA GLU A 121 19.63 -13.61 7.28
C GLU A 121 20.17 -12.90 8.52
N GLY A 122 20.42 -13.68 9.58
CA GLY A 122 21.06 -13.19 10.79
C GLY A 122 20.10 -12.61 11.83
N LEU A 123 18.80 -12.95 11.77
CA LEU A 123 17.88 -12.68 12.87
C LEU A 123 18.24 -13.53 14.11
N ALA A 124 18.27 -12.91 15.28
CA ALA A 124 18.64 -13.53 16.53
C ALA A 124 17.73 -14.70 16.97
N ASP A 125 16.50 -14.73 16.48
CA ASP A 125 15.49 -15.77 16.76
C ASP A 125 15.48 -16.89 15.70
N GLY A 126 16.46 -16.90 14.78
CA GLY A 126 16.61 -17.92 13.74
C GLY A 126 15.66 -17.78 12.55
N ARG A 127 14.80 -16.75 12.51
CA ARG A 127 13.98 -16.45 11.34
C ARG A 127 14.81 -15.90 10.19
N VAL A 128 14.26 -16.01 9.00
CA VAL A 128 14.78 -15.43 7.77
C VAL A 128 13.76 -14.42 7.27
N ALA A 129 14.22 -13.33 6.68
CA ALA A 129 13.32 -12.34 6.12
C ALA A 129 13.50 -12.21 4.61
N THR A 130 12.41 -11.92 3.91
CA THR A 130 12.47 -11.35 2.56
C THR A 130 11.88 -9.95 2.59
N TYR A 131 12.55 -9.02 1.94
CA TYR A 131 12.01 -7.71 1.68
C TYR A 131 11.94 -7.49 0.17
N SER A 132 10.72 -7.26 -0.33
CA SER A 132 10.47 -7.01 -1.74
C SER A 132 9.96 -5.60 -1.94
N LYS A 133 10.40 -4.93 -2.99
CA LYS A 133 9.83 -3.65 -3.43
C LYS A 133 9.66 -3.62 -4.94
N VAL A 134 8.59 -2.97 -5.37
CA VAL A 134 8.22 -2.81 -6.77
C VAL A 134 7.63 -1.43 -7.00
N HIS A 135 7.98 -0.81 -8.12
CA HIS A 135 7.45 0.51 -8.44
C HIS A 135 5.94 0.46 -8.68
N HIS A 136 5.22 1.45 -8.18
CA HIS A 136 3.75 1.47 -8.26
C HIS A 136 3.20 1.55 -9.70
N SER A 137 4.02 1.99 -10.67
CA SER A 137 3.67 1.91 -12.09
C SER A 137 3.66 0.50 -12.65
N LEU A 138 4.34 -0.46 -12.01
CA LEU A 138 4.40 -1.85 -12.44
C LEU A 138 3.31 -2.71 -11.78
N LEU A 139 3.14 -2.54 -10.46
CA LEU A 139 2.14 -3.23 -9.65
C LEU A 139 1.54 -2.25 -8.62
N ASP A 140 0.23 -2.33 -8.41
CA ASP A 140 -0.43 -1.69 -7.27
C ASP A 140 -0.27 -2.52 -5.98
N GLY A 141 -0.82 -2.02 -4.86
CA GLY A 141 -0.68 -2.68 -3.56
C GLY A 141 -1.27 -4.09 -3.51
N VAL A 142 -2.41 -4.33 -4.15
CA VAL A 142 -3.05 -5.66 -4.19
C VAL A 142 -2.27 -6.63 -5.09
N ALA A 143 -1.85 -6.16 -6.26
CA ALA A 143 -1.04 -6.95 -7.18
C ALA A 143 0.35 -7.24 -6.60
N ALA A 144 0.95 -6.30 -5.85
CA ALA A 144 2.20 -6.51 -5.15
C ALA A 144 2.07 -7.56 -4.04
N MET A 145 0.96 -7.56 -3.28
CA MET A 145 0.66 -8.59 -2.28
C MET A 145 0.55 -9.97 -2.94
N ARG A 146 -0.22 -10.08 -4.03
CA ARG A 146 -0.35 -11.34 -4.80
C ARG A 146 1.00 -11.81 -5.35
N TRP A 147 1.83 -10.88 -5.80
CA TRP A 147 3.19 -11.21 -6.24
C TRP A 147 4.02 -11.81 -5.10
N MET A 148 4.03 -11.19 -3.93
CA MET A 148 4.82 -11.66 -2.79
C MET A 148 4.44 -13.07 -2.31
N VAL A 149 3.15 -13.45 -2.44
CA VAL A 149 2.69 -14.79 -2.00
C VAL A 149 2.66 -15.82 -3.13
N ARG A 150 2.92 -15.42 -4.37
CA ARG A 150 2.80 -16.27 -5.54
C ARG A 150 3.76 -17.48 -5.56
N GLY A 151 4.96 -17.31 -5.01
CA GLY A 151 5.95 -18.37 -4.88
C GLY A 151 5.81 -19.17 -3.58
N LEU A 152 4.64 -19.15 -2.92
CA LEU A 152 4.39 -19.81 -1.65
C LEU A 152 3.30 -20.88 -1.82
N SER A 153 3.39 -21.96 -1.02
CA SER A 153 2.42 -23.06 -0.98
C SER A 153 1.73 -23.15 0.37
N SER A 154 0.52 -23.71 0.39
CA SER A 154 -0.13 -24.13 1.63
C SER A 154 0.31 -25.53 2.10
N ASP A 155 1.11 -26.24 1.30
CA ASP A 155 1.69 -27.53 1.64
C ASP A 155 3.09 -27.33 2.26
N PRO A 156 3.30 -27.71 3.54
CA PRO A 156 4.59 -27.57 4.21
C PRO A 156 5.70 -28.47 3.62
N ASP A 157 5.31 -29.52 2.87
CA ASP A 157 6.23 -30.50 2.30
C ASP A 157 6.64 -30.16 0.86
N GLU A 158 6.01 -29.16 0.24
CA GLU A 158 6.36 -28.74 -1.11
C GLU A 158 7.76 -28.11 -1.16
N ARG A 159 8.54 -28.53 -2.16
CA ARG A 159 9.93 -28.09 -2.39
C ARG A 159 10.09 -27.66 -3.85
N ASP A 160 11.27 -27.11 -4.16
CA ASP A 160 11.64 -26.65 -5.50
C ASP A 160 10.65 -25.64 -6.10
N MET A 161 10.11 -24.81 -5.23
CA MET A 161 9.09 -23.84 -5.60
C MET A 161 9.68 -22.73 -6.48
N PRO A 162 8.97 -22.32 -7.55
CA PRO A 162 9.43 -21.25 -8.42
C PRO A 162 9.49 -19.92 -7.67
N PRO A 163 10.48 -19.06 -7.96
CA PRO A 163 10.56 -17.75 -7.36
C PRO A 163 9.38 -16.85 -7.83
N PRO A 164 8.99 -15.82 -7.05
CA PRO A 164 7.79 -15.03 -7.33
C PRO A 164 7.86 -14.24 -8.66
N TRP A 165 9.04 -14.03 -9.22
CA TRP A 165 9.23 -13.41 -10.53
C TRP A 165 9.18 -14.38 -11.72
N ALA A 166 9.11 -15.70 -11.48
CA ALA A 166 9.01 -16.69 -12.54
C ALA A 166 7.75 -16.47 -13.41
N PRO A 167 7.75 -16.93 -14.67
CA PRO A 167 6.56 -16.89 -15.51
C PRO A 167 5.39 -17.63 -14.86
N PRO A 168 4.13 -17.21 -15.08
CA PRO A 168 2.98 -17.99 -14.64
C PRO A 168 2.93 -19.33 -15.40
N GLU A 169 2.59 -20.40 -14.71
CA GLU A 169 2.43 -21.74 -15.32
C GLU A 169 1.41 -21.77 -16.48
N ARG A 170 0.43 -20.88 -16.45
CA ARG A 170 -0.52 -20.68 -17.55
C ARG A 170 -0.29 -19.33 -18.19
N PRO A 171 -0.03 -19.26 -19.52
CA PRO A 171 0.04 -17.98 -20.21
C PRO A 171 -1.29 -17.22 -20.05
N ARG A 172 -1.26 -16.03 -19.48
CA ARG A 172 -2.40 -15.12 -19.57
C ARG A 172 -2.67 -14.82 -21.05
N PRO A 173 -3.94 -14.76 -21.49
CA PRO A 173 -4.21 -14.30 -22.84
C PRO A 173 -3.57 -12.93 -23.02
N SER A 174 -2.65 -12.86 -24.00
CA SER A 174 -1.98 -11.61 -24.36
C SER A 174 -3.04 -10.64 -24.85
N VAL A 175 -3.23 -9.53 -24.12
CA VAL A 175 -3.93 -8.37 -24.70
C VAL A 175 -3.12 -7.97 -25.93
N PRO A 176 -3.68 -7.92 -27.14
CA PRO A 176 -2.93 -7.57 -28.34
C PRO A 176 -2.26 -6.23 -28.11
N SER A 177 -0.93 -6.20 -28.14
CA SER A 177 -0.15 -4.97 -28.19
C SER A 177 -0.39 -4.36 -29.56
N GLY A 178 -1.38 -3.48 -29.67
CA GLY A 178 -1.55 -2.62 -30.85
C GLY A 178 -0.25 -1.85 -31.09
N GLY A 179 0.11 -1.69 -32.34
CA GLY A 179 1.31 -0.95 -32.73
C GLY A 179 1.27 0.51 -32.26
N PRO A 180 2.36 1.27 -32.37
CA PRO A 180 2.45 2.68 -31.95
C PRO A 180 1.31 3.56 -32.48
N ALA A 181 0.78 3.24 -33.66
CA ALA A 181 -0.37 3.91 -34.27
C ALA A 181 -1.70 3.58 -33.56
N ASP A 182 -1.83 2.38 -33.02
CA ASP A 182 -3.02 1.95 -32.27
C ASP A 182 -3.02 2.50 -30.84
N ALA A 183 -1.85 2.64 -30.24
CA ALA A 183 -1.68 3.34 -28.96
C ALA A 183 -2.04 4.83 -29.06
N VAL A 184 -1.65 5.50 -30.15
CA VAL A 184 -2.02 6.91 -30.41
C VAL A 184 -3.51 7.04 -30.72
N ARG A 185 -4.11 6.09 -31.47
CA ARG A 185 -5.56 6.06 -31.72
C ARG A 185 -6.34 5.74 -30.47
N GLY A 186 -5.86 4.81 -29.63
CA GLY A 186 -6.45 4.51 -28.31
C GLY A 186 -6.44 5.76 -27.42
N LEU A 187 -5.30 6.43 -27.31
CA LEU A 187 -5.19 7.66 -26.51
C LEU A 187 -6.08 8.79 -27.03
N ALA A 188 -6.17 8.96 -28.36
CA ALA A 188 -7.05 9.96 -28.97
C ALA A 188 -8.54 9.61 -28.77
N ARG A 189 -8.89 8.32 -28.79
CA ARG A 189 -10.24 7.83 -28.55
C ARG A 189 -10.63 7.98 -27.08
N ASP A 190 -9.74 7.60 -26.16
CA ASP A 190 -9.94 7.74 -24.71
C ASP A 190 -10.04 9.22 -24.28
N VAL A 191 -9.27 10.12 -24.90
CA VAL A 191 -9.37 11.57 -24.68
C VAL A 191 -10.68 12.15 -25.27
N VAL A 192 -11.12 11.67 -26.43
CA VAL A 192 -12.35 12.15 -27.08
C VAL A 192 -13.60 11.56 -26.41
N GLU A 193 -13.57 10.26 -26.08
CA GLU A 193 -14.69 9.59 -25.38
C GLU A 193 -14.75 10.02 -23.91
N GLY A 194 -13.61 10.13 -23.24
CA GLY A 194 -13.49 10.71 -21.91
C GLY A 194 -13.87 12.19 -21.88
N GLY A 195 -13.47 12.97 -22.87
CA GLY A 195 -13.84 14.38 -23.00
C GLY A 195 -15.34 14.59 -23.26
N LYS A 196 -16.00 13.73 -24.04
CA LYS A 196 -17.44 13.77 -24.24
C LYS A 196 -18.23 13.29 -23.01
N ALA A 197 -17.79 12.20 -22.37
CA ALA A 197 -18.38 11.70 -21.14
C ALA A 197 -18.21 12.69 -19.97
N VAL A 198 -17.06 13.37 -19.90
CA VAL A 198 -16.80 14.45 -18.94
C VAL A 198 -17.63 15.70 -19.27
N GLY A 199 -17.89 16.02 -20.54
CA GLY A 199 -18.66 17.21 -20.92
C GLY A 199 -20.15 17.12 -20.59
N GLU A 200 -20.78 15.97 -20.74
CA GLU A 200 -22.23 15.81 -20.56
C GLU A 200 -22.63 15.36 -19.14
N ALA A 201 -21.78 14.56 -18.47
CA ALA A 201 -22.02 14.08 -17.11
C ALA A 201 -21.52 15.05 -16.01
N SER A 202 -20.63 15.99 -16.36
CA SER A 202 -19.76 16.60 -15.34
C SER A 202 -20.39 17.69 -14.49
N LEU A 203 -21.16 18.60 -15.03
CA LEU A 203 -21.67 19.73 -14.24
C LEU A 203 -22.91 19.39 -13.42
N ALA A 204 -23.82 18.59 -13.99
CA ALA A 204 -25.03 18.17 -13.28
C ALA A 204 -24.72 17.09 -12.23
N THR A 205 -23.85 16.12 -12.56
CA THR A 205 -23.46 15.04 -11.65
C THR A 205 -22.58 15.58 -10.52
N VAL A 206 -21.63 16.46 -10.81
CA VAL A 206 -20.78 17.11 -9.77
C VAL A 206 -21.63 18.01 -8.86
N ARG A 207 -22.60 18.75 -9.38
CA ARG A 207 -23.51 19.55 -8.56
C ARG A 207 -24.48 18.70 -7.73
N THR A 208 -24.99 17.60 -8.29
CA THR A 208 -25.85 16.67 -7.54
C THR A 208 -25.05 15.92 -6.49
N LEU A 209 -23.80 15.51 -6.80
CA LEU A 209 -22.86 14.92 -5.86
C LEU A 209 -22.49 15.90 -4.75
N ALA A 210 -22.15 17.15 -5.09
CA ALA A 210 -21.84 18.19 -4.12
C ALA A 210 -23.02 18.46 -3.16
N ARG A 211 -24.25 18.54 -3.66
CA ARG A 211 -25.45 18.71 -2.83
C ARG A 211 -25.74 17.48 -1.95
N SER A 212 -25.52 16.28 -2.48
CA SER A 212 -25.67 15.05 -1.67
C SER A 212 -24.61 14.93 -0.58
N LEU A 213 -23.45 15.59 -0.74
CA LEU A 213 -22.38 15.65 0.24
C LEU A 213 -22.65 16.70 1.33
N GLU A 214 -23.37 17.77 1.03
CA GLU A 214 -23.73 18.81 2.01
C GLU A 214 -24.74 18.33 3.06
N ASP A 215 -25.64 17.41 2.70
CA ASP A 215 -26.72 16.91 3.58
C ASP A 215 -26.34 15.70 4.46
N ARG A 216 -25.12 15.19 4.36
CA ARG A 216 -24.70 14.00 5.12
C ARG A 216 -23.41 14.25 5.90
N ALA A 217 -23.25 13.58 7.03
CA ALA A 217 -22.07 13.63 7.91
C ALA A 217 -20.76 13.08 7.28
N ALA A 218 -20.69 12.96 5.94
CA ALA A 218 -19.52 12.52 5.21
C ALA A 218 -18.44 13.62 5.22
N SER A 219 -17.19 13.22 5.43
CA SER A 219 -16.05 14.10 5.34
C SER A 219 -15.87 14.60 3.90
N LEU A 220 -15.94 15.88 3.68
CA LEU A 220 -15.68 16.51 2.39
C LEU A 220 -14.17 16.63 2.14
N PRO A 221 -13.70 16.47 0.89
CA PRO A 221 -12.32 16.73 0.54
C PRO A 221 -11.93 18.20 0.87
N TYR A 222 -10.68 18.40 1.23
CA TYR A 222 -10.11 19.71 1.58
C TYR A 222 -10.72 20.41 2.82
N GLN A 223 -11.30 19.63 3.72
CA GLN A 223 -11.76 20.10 5.03
C GLN A 223 -10.94 19.57 6.21
N ALA A 224 -10.02 18.64 5.96
CA ALA A 224 -9.15 18.09 6.99
C ALA A 224 -8.30 19.20 7.64
N PRO A 225 -8.08 19.18 8.97
CA PRO A 225 -7.20 20.15 9.63
C PRO A 225 -5.75 19.95 9.17
N ARG A 226 -4.95 20.99 9.22
CA ARG A 226 -3.49 20.81 9.12
C ARG A 226 -2.97 20.09 10.36
N SER A 227 -2.15 19.10 10.16
CA SER A 227 -1.49 18.34 11.21
C SER A 227 0.02 18.22 10.94
N MET A 228 0.78 17.69 11.90
CA MET A 228 2.21 17.44 11.72
C MET A 228 2.49 16.41 10.60
N PHE A 229 1.50 15.66 10.15
CA PHE A 229 1.62 14.70 9.04
C PHE A 229 1.50 15.39 7.67
N ASN A 230 0.88 16.57 7.60
CA ASN A 230 0.61 17.29 6.37
C ASN A 230 1.74 18.29 6.06
N VAL A 231 2.91 17.77 5.80
CA VAL A 231 4.15 18.53 5.59
C VAL A 231 4.96 17.99 4.42
N PRO A 232 5.86 18.79 3.83
CA PRO A 232 6.84 18.27 2.88
C PRO A 232 7.72 17.22 3.55
N ILE A 233 8.00 16.12 2.83
CA ILE A 233 8.80 15.00 3.32
C ILE A 233 10.24 15.04 2.77
N THR A 234 11.08 14.16 3.29
CA THR A 234 12.43 13.88 2.77
C THR A 234 12.53 12.43 2.34
N GLY A 235 13.59 12.03 1.63
CA GLY A 235 13.81 10.64 1.24
C GLY A 235 14.03 9.65 2.40
N ALA A 236 14.27 10.15 3.62
CA ALA A 236 14.51 9.30 4.78
C ALA A 236 13.20 8.65 5.29
N ARG A 237 13.17 7.33 5.36
CA ARG A 237 12.02 6.54 5.83
C ARG A 237 12.31 5.94 7.21
N ARG A 238 11.22 5.67 7.93
CA ARG A 238 11.18 4.82 9.11
C ARG A 238 10.01 3.86 8.93
N PHE A 239 10.27 2.58 9.10
CA PHE A 239 9.30 1.51 9.07
C PHE A 239 9.16 0.90 10.45
N ALA A 240 7.93 0.60 10.86
CA ALA A 240 7.57 -0.13 12.05
C ALA A 240 6.49 -1.14 11.70
N ALA A 241 6.51 -2.30 12.33
CA ALA A 241 5.60 -3.39 12.03
C ALA A 241 5.30 -4.20 13.29
N GLU A 242 4.06 -4.67 13.43
CA GLU A 242 3.58 -5.50 14.54
C GLU A 242 2.36 -6.28 14.09
N SER A 243 2.04 -7.36 14.81
CA SER A 243 0.93 -8.27 14.53
C SER A 243 -0.07 -8.28 15.68
N TRP A 244 -1.35 -8.33 15.34
CA TRP A 244 -2.45 -8.49 16.29
C TRP A 244 -3.28 -9.72 15.95
N ASP A 245 -3.82 -10.38 16.97
CA ASP A 245 -4.75 -11.50 16.79
C ASP A 245 -6.04 -11.02 16.11
N LEU A 246 -6.36 -11.62 14.95
CA LEU A 246 -7.55 -11.28 14.19
C LEU A 246 -8.84 -11.64 14.92
N GLU A 247 -8.86 -12.73 15.70
CA GLU A 247 -10.04 -13.14 16.48
C GLU A 247 -10.36 -12.11 17.58
N ARG A 248 -9.34 -11.54 18.22
CA ARG A 248 -9.50 -10.44 19.19
C ARG A 248 -10.20 -9.24 18.55
N VAL A 249 -9.78 -8.87 17.34
CA VAL A 249 -10.35 -7.74 16.59
C VAL A 249 -11.77 -8.06 16.07
N ARG A 250 -12.03 -9.31 15.65
CA ARG A 250 -13.36 -9.77 15.23
C ARG A 250 -14.35 -9.76 16.38
N ALA A 251 -13.97 -10.29 17.54
CA ALA A 251 -14.81 -10.29 18.72
C ALA A 251 -15.26 -8.87 19.12
N LEU A 252 -14.33 -7.91 19.01
CA LEU A 252 -14.63 -6.51 19.27
C LEU A 252 -15.56 -5.91 18.19
N ALA A 253 -15.36 -6.24 16.92
CA ALA A 253 -16.23 -5.83 15.84
C ALA A 253 -17.67 -6.35 16.04
N ASP A 254 -17.82 -7.61 16.44
CA ASP A 254 -19.12 -8.24 16.72
C ASP A 254 -19.81 -7.58 17.93
N THR A 255 -19.07 -7.31 19.00
CA THR A 255 -19.60 -6.64 20.22
C THR A 255 -20.08 -5.22 19.90
N THR A 256 -19.34 -4.48 19.10
CA THR A 256 -19.65 -3.09 18.75
C THR A 256 -20.61 -2.94 17.57
N GLY A 257 -20.98 -4.04 16.91
CA GLY A 257 -21.83 -4.04 15.70
C GLY A 257 -21.17 -3.42 14.46
N GLY A 258 -19.83 -3.33 14.46
CA GLY A 258 -19.04 -2.80 13.36
C GLY A 258 -18.36 -3.89 12.52
N SER A 259 -17.42 -3.48 11.68
CA SER A 259 -16.57 -4.38 10.90
C SER A 259 -15.14 -4.40 11.43
N VAL A 260 -14.36 -5.43 11.07
CA VAL A 260 -12.91 -5.48 11.33
C VAL A 260 -12.23 -4.19 10.86
N ASN A 261 -12.64 -3.65 9.71
CA ASN A 261 -12.10 -2.40 9.20
C ASN A 261 -12.41 -1.19 10.11
N ASP A 262 -13.60 -1.15 10.71
CA ASP A 262 -13.96 -0.07 11.64
C ASP A 262 -13.12 -0.14 12.93
N VAL A 263 -12.83 -1.35 13.41
CA VAL A 263 -11.93 -1.55 14.57
C VAL A 263 -10.48 -1.14 14.20
N VAL A 264 -9.97 -1.53 13.05
CA VAL A 264 -8.64 -1.11 12.55
C VAL A 264 -8.53 0.41 12.46
N LEU A 265 -9.58 1.08 11.96
CA LEU A 265 -9.64 2.53 11.91
C LEU A 265 -9.71 3.16 13.32
N ALA A 266 -10.45 2.55 14.24
CA ALA A 266 -10.56 3.02 15.62
C ALA A 266 -9.23 2.86 16.39
N MET A 267 -8.54 1.71 16.25
CA MET A 267 -7.19 1.49 16.76
C MET A 267 -6.24 2.58 16.24
N SER A 268 -6.24 2.78 14.94
CA SER A 268 -5.40 3.79 14.29
C SER A 268 -5.74 5.21 14.76
N ALA A 269 -7.02 5.54 14.93
CA ALA A 269 -7.48 6.85 15.38
C ALA A 269 -7.04 7.16 16.82
N GLY A 270 -7.20 6.19 17.72
CA GLY A 270 -6.73 6.31 19.10
C GLY A 270 -5.22 6.43 19.20
N ALA A 271 -4.49 5.61 18.43
CA ALA A 271 -3.04 5.69 18.35
C ALA A 271 -2.55 7.05 17.83
N LEU A 272 -3.16 7.56 16.76
CA LEU A 272 -2.84 8.88 16.22
C LEU A 272 -3.17 10.00 17.22
N ARG A 273 -4.30 9.91 17.93
CA ARG A 273 -4.65 10.87 18.98
C ARG A 273 -3.60 10.91 20.08
N ARG A 274 -3.21 9.75 20.64
CA ARG A 274 -2.19 9.64 21.69
C ARG A 274 -0.84 10.16 21.19
N TYR A 275 -0.43 9.76 19.99
CA TYR A 275 0.80 10.22 19.38
C TYR A 275 0.84 11.74 19.19
N LEU A 276 -0.27 12.35 18.77
CA LEU A 276 -0.36 13.79 18.60
C LEU A 276 -0.39 14.55 19.94
N LEU A 277 -0.99 13.96 20.99
CA LEU A 277 -0.92 14.48 22.36
C LEU A 277 0.52 14.46 22.91
N ASP A 278 1.26 13.38 22.70
CA ASP A 278 2.67 13.25 23.10
C ASP A 278 3.59 14.31 22.45
N HIS A 279 3.11 14.94 21.37
CA HIS A 279 3.85 15.95 20.62
C HIS A 279 3.22 17.36 20.70
N ASP A 280 2.24 17.57 21.59
CA ASP A 280 1.47 18.84 21.70
C ASP A 280 0.92 19.33 20.35
N ALA A 281 0.53 18.39 19.47
CA ALA A 281 0.18 18.64 18.08
C ALA A 281 -1.23 18.15 17.68
N LEU A 282 -2.09 17.81 18.65
CA LEU A 282 -3.46 17.37 18.37
C LEU A 282 -4.33 18.55 17.91
N PRO A 283 -4.87 18.49 16.67
CA PRO A 283 -5.79 19.54 16.19
C PRO A 283 -7.13 19.51 16.97
N GLN A 284 -7.78 20.65 17.07
CA GLN A 284 -9.14 20.75 17.62
C GLN A 284 -10.19 20.05 16.74
N GLN A 285 -9.96 19.99 15.44
CA GLN A 285 -10.80 19.25 14.47
C GLN A 285 -10.29 17.81 14.31
N PRO A 286 -11.19 16.87 13.98
CA PRO A 286 -10.78 15.49 13.76
C PRO A 286 -9.86 15.33 12.56
N LEU A 287 -8.91 14.42 12.64
CA LEU A 287 -8.18 13.95 11.47
C LEU A 287 -9.12 13.22 10.50
N VAL A 288 -8.81 13.32 9.22
CA VAL A 288 -9.49 12.62 8.15
C VAL A 288 -8.52 11.61 7.52
N SER A 289 -8.94 10.37 7.39
CA SER A 289 -8.19 9.34 6.65
C SER A 289 -8.75 9.14 5.25
N ALA A 290 -7.86 8.95 4.27
CA ALA A 290 -8.22 8.32 3.02
C ALA A 290 -8.16 6.79 3.19
N VAL A 291 -9.26 6.11 2.87
CA VAL A 291 -9.41 4.66 3.02
C VAL A 291 -9.71 4.06 1.66
N PRO A 292 -8.77 3.29 1.08
CA PRO A 292 -9.04 2.52 -0.13
C PRO A 292 -10.12 1.47 0.12
N VAL A 293 -11.09 1.35 -0.79
CA VAL A 293 -12.16 0.36 -0.71
C VAL A 293 -12.30 -0.36 -2.05
N SER A 294 -12.52 -1.67 -2.02
CA SER A 294 -12.86 -2.43 -3.22
C SER A 294 -14.28 -2.10 -3.64
N LEU A 295 -14.48 -1.85 -4.94
CA LEU A 295 -15.79 -1.54 -5.52
C LEU A 295 -16.52 -2.78 -6.03
N ARG A 296 -15.90 -3.97 -5.93
CA ARG A 296 -16.42 -5.22 -6.48
C ARG A 296 -16.83 -6.18 -5.38
N GLY A 297 -18.01 -6.77 -5.55
CA GLY A 297 -18.50 -7.85 -4.71
C GLY A 297 -18.31 -9.19 -5.43
N GLY A 298 -17.15 -9.84 -5.28
CA GLY A 298 -16.91 -11.18 -5.79
C GLY A 298 -15.44 -11.48 -6.09
N GLU A 299 -14.99 -12.70 -5.80
CA GLU A 299 -13.61 -13.16 -5.99
C GLU A 299 -13.21 -13.34 -7.46
N GLU A 300 -14.16 -13.60 -8.37
CA GLU A 300 -13.89 -13.93 -9.79
C GLU A 300 -13.58 -12.72 -10.69
N GLU A 301 -13.94 -11.48 -10.30
CA GLU A 301 -13.72 -10.29 -11.13
C GLU A 301 -12.43 -9.53 -10.83
N ALA A 302 -11.62 -10.01 -9.90
CA ALA A 302 -10.36 -9.36 -9.48
C ALA A 302 -9.23 -9.46 -10.53
N GLU A 303 -9.43 -10.19 -11.64
CA GLU A 303 -8.40 -10.43 -12.66
C GLU A 303 -8.28 -9.34 -13.72
N THR A 304 -9.23 -8.43 -13.84
CA THR A 304 -9.24 -7.42 -14.93
C THR A 304 -9.34 -5.99 -14.39
N GLY A 305 -8.22 -5.44 -13.96
CA GLY A 305 -8.03 -4.00 -13.73
C GLY A 305 -8.49 -3.46 -12.36
N ASN A 306 -7.73 -2.49 -11.86
CA ASN A 306 -7.89 -1.79 -10.59
C ASN A 306 -9.22 -1.01 -10.48
N ALA A 307 -10.25 -1.59 -9.87
CA ALA A 307 -11.43 -0.85 -9.45
C ALA A 307 -11.37 -0.61 -7.92
N VAL A 308 -10.39 0.17 -7.49
CA VAL A 308 -10.26 0.63 -6.11
C VAL A 308 -10.80 2.05 -6.03
N GLY A 309 -11.87 2.24 -5.26
CA GLY A 309 -12.34 3.55 -4.86
C GLY A 309 -11.62 4.03 -3.60
N VAL A 310 -11.68 5.33 -3.34
CA VAL A 310 -11.17 5.90 -2.10
C VAL A 310 -12.26 6.70 -1.44
N VAL A 311 -12.54 6.37 -0.18
CA VAL A 311 -13.45 7.10 0.69
C VAL A 311 -12.69 7.90 1.73
N LEU A 312 -13.29 8.98 2.21
CA LEU A 312 -12.77 9.76 3.33
C LEU A 312 -13.51 9.34 4.61
N CYS A 313 -12.73 9.07 5.65
CA CYS A 313 -13.23 8.69 6.96
C CYS A 313 -12.83 9.74 8.02
N ASN A 314 -13.81 10.23 8.75
CA ASN A 314 -13.57 11.03 9.95
C ASN A 314 -13.10 10.13 11.08
N LEU A 315 -11.87 10.33 11.54
CA LEU A 315 -11.25 9.49 12.58
C LEU A 315 -11.64 9.86 14.01
N GLY A 316 -12.42 10.91 14.22
CA GLY A 316 -12.87 11.31 15.57
C GLY A 316 -11.73 11.60 16.57
N THR A 317 -10.52 11.95 16.10
CA THR A 317 -9.32 12.08 16.95
C THR A 317 -9.43 13.19 18.01
N HIS A 318 -10.38 14.13 17.89
CA HIS A 318 -10.70 15.15 18.89
C HIS A 318 -11.49 14.58 20.07
N LEU A 319 -12.18 13.44 19.88
CA LEU A 319 -12.96 12.77 20.94
C LEU A 319 -12.04 11.96 21.87
N GLU A 320 -12.21 12.11 23.15
CA GLU A 320 -11.48 11.37 24.17
C GLU A 320 -12.08 9.96 24.35
N ASP A 321 -13.40 9.88 24.40
CA ASP A 321 -14.14 8.63 24.58
C ASP A 321 -13.95 7.68 23.38
N PRO A 322 -13.43 6.45 23.59
CA PRO A 322 -13.15 5.48 22.54
C PRO A 322 -14.43 4.98 21.85
N VAL A 323 -15.55 4.85 22.58
CA VAL A 323 -16.83 4.37 22.00
C VAL A 323 -17.41 5.46 21.08
N ALA A 324 -17.48 6.71 21.55
CA ALA A 324 -17.95 7.81 20.72
C ALA A 324 -17.08 8.00 19.46
N ARG A 325 -15.76 7.75 19.57
CA ARG A 325 -14.83 7.78 18.46
C ARG A 325 -15.10 6.64 17.47
N PHE A 326 -15.32 5.41 17.96
CA PHE A 326 -15.68 4.25 17.13
C PHE A 326 -17.01 4.49 16.40
N ASP A 327 -18.05 4.95 17.08
CA ASP A 327 -19.37 5.24 16.50
C ASP A 327 -19.29 6.28 15.37
N LEU A 328 -18.45 7.29 15.55
CA LEU A 328 -18.24 8.31 14.52
C LEU A 328 -17.55 7.72 13.29
N ILE A 329 -16.53 6.88 13.47
CA ILE A 329 -15.80 6.17 12.41
C ILE A 329 -16.77 5.26 11.67
N HIS A 330 -17.52 4.41 12.37
CA HIS A 330 -18.47 3.47 11.79
C HIS A 330 -19.54 4.20 10.94
N ARG A 331 -20.13 5.28 11.45
CA ARG A 331 -21.09 6.11 10.68
C ARG A 331 -20.42 6.73 9.46
N SER A 332 -19.23 7.33 9.61
CA SER A 332 -18.50 7.95 8.52
C SER A 332 -18.19 6.97 7.40
N MET A 333 -17.74 5.75 7.74
CA MET A 333 -17.44 4.70 6.76
C MET A 333 -18.70 4.19 6.06
N ARG A 334 -19.79 3.96 6.79
CA ARG A 334 -21.06 3.54 6.23
C ARG A 334 -21.60 4.56 5.23
N ASP A 335 -21.63 5.83 5.62
CA ASP A 335 -22.16 6.91 4.79
C ASP A 335 -21.28 7.13 3.53
N SER A 336 -19.96 7.06 3.68
CA SER A 336 -19.01 7.17 2.56
C SER A 336 -19.11 5.99 1.58
N LYS A 337 -19.28 4.76 2.07
CA LYS A 337 -19.51 3.58 1.21
C LYS A 337 -20.84 3.66 0.48
N ALA A 338 -21.92 4.10 1.16
CA ALA A 338 -23.24 4.25 0.55
C ALA A 338 -23.23 5.27 -0.60
N GLN A 339 -22.40 6.31 -0.51
CA GLN A 339 -22.22 7.28 -1.60
C GLN A 339 -21.58 6.65 -2.85
N LEU A 340 -20.60 5.72 -2.66
CA LEU A 340 -19.96 5.04 -3.79
C LEU A 340 -20.86 4.03 -4.47
N GLN A 341 -21.72 3.32 -3.72
CA GLN A 341 -22.60 2.26 -4.25
C GLN A 341 -23.63 2.77 -5.28
N GLY A 342 -23.95 4.05 -5.26
CA GLY A 342 -24.86 4.70 -6.23
C GLY A 342 -24.16 5.25 -7.47
N LEU A 343 -22.83 5.13 -7.58
CA LEU A 343 -22.03 5.75 -8.64
C LEU A 343 -21.57 4.70 -9.65
N GLY A 344 -21.63 5.05 -10.94
CA GLY A 344 -20.99 4.24 -11.98
C GLY A 344 -19.45 4.29 -11.87
N PRO A 345 -18.73 3.31 -12.46
CA PRO A 345 -17.26 3.18 -12.35
C PRO A 345 -16.51 4.47 -12.69
N MET A 346 -16.96 5.20 -13.72
CA MET A 346 -16.32 6.47 -14.12
C MET A 346 -16.46 7.57 -13.07
N ALA A 347 -17.64 7.66 -12.42
CA ALA A 347 -17.88 8.64 -11.36
C ALA A 347 -17.04 8.35 -10.11
N VAL A 348 -16.83 7.07 -9.80
CA VAL A 348 -15.94 6.67 -8.70
C VAL A 348 -14.48 7.02 -9.02
N ILE A 349 -14.01 6.78 -10.23
CA ILE A 349 -12.66 7.17 -10.68
C ILE A 349 -12.50 8.69 -10.57
N LEU A 350 -13.50 9.46 -11.00
CA LEU A 350 -13.47 10.92 -10.92
C LEU A 350 -13.45 11.42 -9.46
N LEU A 351 -14.26 10.83 -8.59
CA LEU A 351 -14.27 11.16 -7.15
C LEU A 351 -12.93 10.80 -6.49
N SER A 352 -12.38 9.64 -6.81
CA SER A 352 -11.05 9.23 -6.36
C SER A 352 -9.96 10.18 -6.88
N ALA A 353 -10.05 10.61 -8.12
CA ALA A 353 -9.15 11.59 -8.71
C ALA A 353 -9.27 12.97 -8.05
N LEU A 354 -10.45 13.39 -7.62
CA LEU A 354 -10.64 14.61 -6.84
C LEU A 354 -9.98 14.52 -5.47
N ASN A 355 -10.08 13.39 -4.80
CA ASN A 355 -9.46 13.15 -3.50
C ASN A 355 -7.92 13.04 -3.62
N PHE A 356 -7.42 12.40 -4.67
CA PHE A 356 -5.99 12.15 -4.91
C PHE A 356 -5.37 13.04 -5.99
N GLY A 357 -6.15 13.84 -6.71
CA GLY A 357 -5.66 14.68 -7.81
C GLY A 357 -4.44 15.52 -7.45
N PRO A 358 -4.42 16.17 -6.30
CA PRO A 358 -3.26 16.91 -5.83
C PRO A 358 -2.02 16.03 -5.62
N VAL A 359 -2.22 14.77 -5.23
CA VAL A 359 -1.15 13.79 -5.04
C VAL A 359 -0.63 13.29 -6.38
N ALA A 360 -1.56 12.98 -7.30
CA ALA A 360 -1.24 12.49 -8.65
C ALA A 360 -0.53 13.52 -9.51
N LEU A 361 -0.77 14.82 -9.30
CA LEU A 361 -0.12 15.91 -10.03
C LEU A 361 1.33 16.18 -9.55
N GLY A 362 1.79 15.46 -8.50
CA GLY A 362 3.20 15.35 -8.09
C GLY A 362 4.01 16.64 -8.11
N PRO A 363 5.02 16.78 -8.98
CA PRO A 363 5.93 17.91 -9.00
C PRO A 363 5.29 19.27 -9.36
N LEU A 364 4.14 19.25 -10.05
CA LEU A 364 3.39 20.46 -10.40
C LEU A 364 2.57 20.98 -9.21
N TYR A 365 2.38 20.14 -8.20
CA TYR A 365 1.56 20.43 -7.04
C TYR A 365 2.40 21.01 -5.90
N ARG A 366 2.29 22.33 -5.71
CA ARG A 366 2.83 22.98 -4.52
C ARG A 366 1.83 22.82 -3.38
N TYR A 367 2.01 21.76 -2.59
CA TYR A 367 1.21 21.45 -1.40
C TYR A 367 1.01 22.68 -0.49
N GLU A 368 2.01 23.55 -0.44
CA GLU A 368 2.00 24.80 0.33
C GLU A 368 0.89 25.77 -0.09
N LEU A 369 0.36 25.66 -1.33
CA LEU A 369 -0.69 26.53 -1.84
C LEU A 369 -2.09 26.13 -1.36
N LEU A 370 -2.31 24.91 -0.89
CA LEU A 370 -3.59 24.51 -0.30
C LEU A 370 -3.69 24.98 1.15
N GLN A 371 -4.78 25.67 1.45
CA GLN A 371 -5.08 26.09 2.82
C GLN A 371 -5.41 24.89 3.72
N LYS A 372 -6.09 23.88 3.18
CA LYS A 372 -6.47 22.64 3.89
C LYS A 372 -6.14 21.41 3.06
N PRO A 373 -5.62 20.35 3.68
CA PRO A 373 -5.40 19.07 2.99
C PRO A 373 -6.72 18.36 2.68
N ALA A 374 -6.71 17.48 1.67
CA ALA A 374 -7.85 16.63 1.38
C ALA A 374 -8.08 15.61 2.50
N PHE A 375 -7.01 15.11 3.08
CA PHE A 375 -6.97 14.18 4.21
C PHE A 375 -5.63 14.27 4.94
N ASN A 376 -5.50 13.64 6.11
CA ASN A 376 -4.29 13.72 6.94
C ASN A 376 -3.39 12.51 6.82
N VAL A 377 -3.96 11.33 6.63
CA VAL A 377 -3.27 10.03 6.61
C VAL A 377 -3.99 9.06 5.69
N ILE A 378 -3.27 8.09 5.14
CA ILE A 378 -3.88 6.93 4.49
C ILE A 378 -3.87 5.78 5.48
N ILE A 379 -5.03 5.12 5.64
CA ILE A 379 -5.16 3.86 6.35
C ILE A 379 -5.76 2.86 5.37
N SER A 380 -4.97 1.86 4.98
CA SER A 380 -5.35 0.86 3.99
C SER A 380 -5.45 -0.51 4.65
N ASN A 381 -6.50 -1.27 4.34
CA ASN A 381 -6.64 -2.66 4.74
C ASN A 381 -6.73 -3.52 3.47
N VAL A 382 -5.73 -4.39 3.28
CA VAL A 382 -5.60 -5.25 2.11
C VAL A 382 -5.80 -6.71 2.56
N PRO A 383 -6.85 -7.41 2.10
CA PRO A 383 -7.01 -8.81 2.44
C PRO A 383 -5.81 -9.65 1.98
N GLY A 384 -5.33 -10.52 2.84
CA GLY A 384 -4.25 -11.45 2.55
C GLY A 384 -4.69 -12.91 2.71
N PRO A 385 -3.76 -13.87 2.59
CA PRO A 385 -4.04 -15.30 2.66
C PRO A 385 -4.59 -15.73 4.02
N GLU A 386 -5.67 -16.51 4.01
CA GLU A 386 -6.28 -17.03 5.24
C GLU A 386 -5.54 -18.23 5.83
N LYS A 387 -4.84 -19.00 4.97
CA LYS A 387 -4.11 -20.21 5.37
C LYS A 387 -2.63 -19.92 5.58
N PRO A 388 -1.96 -20.65 6.47
CA PRO A 388 -0.50 -20.62 6.55
C PRO A 388 0.13 -20.95 5.21
N LEU A 389 1.20 -20.25 4.86
CA LEU A 389 1.96 -20.45 3.65
C LEU A 389 3.41 -20.81 3.97
N TYR A 390 4.04 -21.51 3.03
CA TYR A 390 5.39 -22.03 3.17
C TYR A 390 6.21 -21.71 1.91
N TRP A 391 7.50 -21.50 2.09
CA TRP A 391 8.48 -21.39 1.03
C TRP A 391 9.53 -22.48 1.21
N ASN A 392 9.49 -23.52 0.36
CA ASN A 392 10.38 -24.69 0.47
C ASN A 392 10.44 -25.27 1.89
N GLY A 393 9.29 -25.38 2.56
CA GLY A 393 9.15 -25.84 3.93
C GLY A 393 9.35 -24.78 5.02
N ALA A 394 9.89 -23.61 4.72
CA ALA A 394 9.98 -22.51 5.67
C ALA A 394 8.59 -21.88 5.85
N ARG A 395 8.07 -21.86 7.08
CA ARG A 395 6.75 -21.32 7.39
C ARG A 395 6.78 -19.79 7.37
N LEU A 396 5.90 -19.17 6.62
CA LEU A 396 5.65 -17.73 6.70
C LEU A 396 4.97 -17.41 8.04
N GLU A 397 5.56 -16.56 8.87
CA GLU A 397 5.04 -16.15 10.18
C GLU A 397 4.47 -14.75 10.19
N GLY A 398 4.79 -13.93 9.20
CA GLY A 398 4.24 -12.58 9.09
C GLY A 398 4.50 -11.96 7.72
N ILE A 399 3.58 -11.12 7.27
CA ILE A 399 3.68 -10.37 6.01
C ILE A 399 3.27 -8.91 6.24
N TYR A 400 4.24 -8.03 6.31
CA TYR A 400 4.03 -6.63 6.69
C TYR A 400 4.13 -5.72 5.46
N PRO A 401 3.04 -5.05 5.07
CA PRO A 401 3.04 -4.17 3.91
C PRO A 401 3.86 -2.91 4.17
N VAL A 402 4.62 -2.46 3.16
CA VAL A 402 5.41 -1.23 3.19
C VAL A 402 4.93 -0.33 2.07
N SER A 403 4.13 0.68 2.42
CA SER A 403 3.46 1.56 1.47
C SER A 403 4.24 2.87 1.23
N ILE A 404 3.59 3.89 0.70
CA ILE A 404 4.21 5.13 0.21
C ILE A 404 3.80 6.32 1.08
N PRO A 405 4.71 6.99 1.80
CA PRO A 405 4.51 8.37 2.26
C PRO A 405 4.95 9.35 1.17
N TYR A 406 4.24 10.48 1.06
CA TYR A 406 4.52 11.54 0.08
C TYR A 406 4.30 12.94 0.67
N ASP A 407 4.56 13.98 -0.11
CA ASP A 407 4.37 15.37 0.36
C ASP A 407 2.91 15.62 0.79
N GLY A 408 2.75 16.15 1.98
CA GLY A 408 1.46 16.33 2.61
C GLY A 408 0.90 15.08 3.30
N GLN A 409 1.64 13.96 3.27
CA GLN A 409 1.27 12.65 3.83
C GLN A 409 2.52 11.97 4.40
N ALA A 410 3.04 12.50 5.49
CA ALA A 410 4.28 12.02 6.07
C ALA A 410 4.19 10.64 6.74
N LEU A 411 2.98 10.10 6.93
CA LEU A 411 2.67 8.80 7.54
C LEU A 411 1.68 8.03 6.67
N ASN A 412 1.91 6.74 6.49
CA ASN A 412 0.98 5.78 5.92
C ASN A 412 0.87 4.57 6.85
N ILE A 413 -0.34 4.07 7.06
CA ILE A 413 -0.66 2.86 7.82
C ILE A 413 -1.30 1.89 6.84
N THR A 414 -0.71 0.71 6.67
CA THR A 414 -1.30 -0.35 5.85
C THR A 414 -1.37 -1.62 6.67
N VAL A 415 -2.49 -2.30 6.57
CA VAL A 415 -2.79 -3.54 7.31
C VAL A 415 -3.09 -4.63 6.31
N THR A 416 -2.67 -5.85 6.60
CA THR A 416 -3.11 -7.04 5.88
C THR A 416 -3.48 -8.15 6.85
N SER A 417 -4.47 -8.97 6.50
CA SER A 417 -4.76 -10.19 7.26
C SER A 417 -3.88 -11.32 6.76
N TYR A 418 -3.36 -12.16 7.67
CA TYR A 418 -2.62 -13.35 7.31
C TYR A 418 -2.80 -14.43 8.39
N ALA A 419 -3.30 -15.62 8.00
CA ALA A 419 -3.35 -16.84 8.82
C ALA A 419 -3.81 -16.62 10.28
N GLY A 420 -4.83 -15.82 10.49
CA GLY A 420 -5.40 -15.51 11.82
C GLY A 420 -4.81 -14.27 12.50
N SER A 421 -3.92 -13.53 11.84
CA SER A 421 -3.34 -12.28 12.34
C SER A 421 -3.71 -11.07 11.47
N LEU A 422 -3.64 -9.89 12.05
CA LEU A 422 -3.63 -8.60 11.38
C LEU A 422 -2.23 -8.01 11.45
N GLU A 423 -1.61 -7.85 10.31
CA GLU A 423 -0.23 -7.41 10.14
C GLU A 423 -0.20 -5.92 9.80
N PHE A 424 0.21 -5.09 10.74
CA PHE A 424 0.33 -3.65 10.55
C PHE A 424 1.71 -3.29 10.04
N GLY A 425 1.76 -2.53 8.95
CA GLY A 425 2.95 -1.87 8.45
C GLY A 425 2.78 -0.35 8.50
N LEU A 426 3.59 0.32 9.31
CA LEU A 426 3.61 1.77 9.45
C LEU A 426 4.87 2.31 8.78
N ILE A 427 4.71 3.17 7.79
CA ILE A 427 5.83 3.83 7.12
C ILE A 427 5.69 5.34 7.19
N GLY A 428 6.75 6.01 7.60
CA GLY A 428 6.73 7.47 7.72
C GLY A 428 8.04 8.13 7.32
N CYS A 429 7.96 9.43 7.06
CA CYS A 429 9.14 10.25 6.91
C CYS A 429 9.88 10.38 8.26
N ARG A 430 11.09 9.81 8.37
CA ARG A 430 11.86 9.73 9.62
C ARG A 430 12.04 11.09 10.33
N ARG A 431 12.11 12.19 9.56
CA ARG A 431 12.30 13.53 10.10
C ARG A 431 10.99 14.21 10.54
N ARG A 432 9.85 13.80 9.97
CA ARG A 432 8.55 14.42 10.21
C ARG A 432 7.66 13.63 11.16
N VAL A 433 7.92 12.33 11.29
CA VAL A 433 7.24 11.43 12.23
C VAL A 433 8.28 10.84 13.18
N PRO A 434 8.74 11.61 14.17
CA PRO A 434 9.75 11.15 15.12
C PRO A 434 9.19 10.01 15.97
N ARG A 435 10.07 9.07 16.38
CA ARG A 435 9.68 7.92 17.22
C ARG A 435 8.46 7.15 16.71
N LEU A 436 8.36 6.94 15.38
CA LEU A 436 7.23 6.28 14.72
C LEU A 436 6.83 4.96 15.40
N GLN A 437 7.78 4.22 15.96
CA GLN A 437 7.54 2.95 16.66
C GLN A 437 6.58 3.08 17.86
N ARG A 438 6.50 4.28 18.48
CA ARG A 438 5.53 4.53 19.58
C ARG A 438 4.08 4.38 19.15
N LEU A 439 3.82 4.51 17.84
CA LEU A 439 2.48 4.25 17.32
C LEU A 439 2.05 2.78 17.50
N LEU A 440 3.00 1.82 17.55
CA LEU A 440 2.68 0.41 17.81
C LEU A 440 2.17 0.24 19.24
N ASP A 441 2.86 0.85 20.23
CA ASP A 441 2.41 0.85 21.63
C ASP A 441 1.01 1.49 21.75
N HIS A 442 0.82 2.62 21.07
CA HIS A 442 -0.46 3.33 21.08
C HIS A 442 -1.59 2.59 20.34
N LEU A 443 -1.29 1.75 19.35
CA LEU A 443 -2.28 0.87 18.71
C LEU A 443 -2.79 -0.19 19.68
N GLU A 444 -1.89 -0.82 20.45
CA GLU A 444 -2.28 -1.78 21.50
C GLU A 444 -3.07 -1.10 22.61
N ASP A 445 -2.60 0.05 23.10
CA ASP A 445 -3.33 0.83 24.11
C ASP A 445 -4.74 1.19 23.63
N SER A 446 -4.87 1.57 22.34
CA SER A 446 -6.16 1.97 21.77
C SER A 446 -7.13 0.78 21.61
N LEU A 447 -6.60 -0.39 21.25
CA LEU A 447 -7.39 -1.63 21.20
C LEU A 447 -7.88 -2.02 22.59
N ALA A 448 -6.97 -2.07 23.57
CA ALA A 448 -7.31 -2.40 24.96
C ALA A 448 -8.31 -1.42 25.58
N GLU A 449 -8.18 -0.12 25.28
CA GLU A 449 -9.13 0.90 25.74
C GLU A 449 -10.53 0.69 25.16
N LEU A 450 -10.63 0.34 23.88
CA LEU A 450 -11.91 0.06 23.23
C LEU A 450 -12.55 -1.24 23.75
N GLU A 451 -11.75 -2.29 23.99
CA GLU A 451 -12.21 -3.55 24.59
C GLU A 451 -12.77 -3.37 26.01
N GLN A 452 -12.20 -2.45 26.79
CA GLN A 452 -12.68 -2.18 28.16
C GLN A 452 -13.96 -1.33 28.16
N ALA A 453 -14.21 -0.58 27.11
CA ALA A 453 -15.32 0.37 27.02
C ALA A 453 -16.53 -0.19 26.25
N ALA A 454 -16.34 -1.24 25.45
CA ALA A 454 -17.37 -1.92 24.65
C ALA A 454 -18.07 -3.03 25.45
#